data_85574d1aa51ba1f72e99472ef81896ca
#
_entry.id   85574d1aa51ba1f72e99472ef81896ca
#
_cell.length_a   1.000
_cell.length_b   1.000
_cell.length_c   1.000
_cell.angle_alpha   90.00
_cell.angle_beta   90.00
_cell.angle_gamma   90.00
#
_symmetry.space_group_name_H-M   'P 1'
#
loop_
_entity.id
_entity.type
_entity.pdbx_description
1 polymer ?
#
loop_
_entity_poly.entity_id
_entity_poly.type
_entity_poly.pdbx_seq_one_letter_code
_entity_poly.pdbx_strand_id
1 'polypeptide(L)'
;MTEQTHIQSDLEAAPDGTLLRDPRRPEPRYSLTKAYGHFRDLLEDKEETSHVFKIFESLPSKHFPGRVRRLTLSEEGERLRKSEPFLSTILDDHETLRKLPEGSVAHAYCDFMESEGLTAAGLVAEADK
;
A
#
# COMPACT_ATOMS: atom_id res chain seq x y z
N MET A 1 24.26 -7.47 20.00
CA MET A 1 23.40 -8.53 19.42
C MET A 1 22.07 -8.71 20.15
N THR A 2 21.69 -7.81 21.00
CA THR A 2 20.46 -7.90 21.83
C THR A 2 19.37 -6.89 21.46
N GLU A 3 19.57 -6.03 20.47
CA GLU A 3 18.58 -5.01 20.06
C GLU A 3 17.55 -5.48 19.02
N GLN A 4 17.84 -6.53 18.26
CA GLN A 4 16.91 -7.02 17.24
C GLN A 4 15.76 -7.88 17.79
N THR A 5 15.85 -8.37 19.01
CA THR A 5 14.83 -9.26 19.58
C THR A 5 13.71 -8.51 20.28
N HIS A 6 13.88 -7.24 20.62
CA HIS A 6 12.87 -6.44 21.34
C HIS A 6 11.86 -5.73 20.43
N ILE A 7 12.19 -5.53 19.14
CA ILE A 7 11.30 -4.81 18.20
C ILE A 7 10.15 -5.70 17.71
N GLN A 8 10.32 -7.02 17.76
CA GLN A 8 9.32 -7.97 17.27
C GLN A 8 8.19 -8.25 18.27
N SER A 9 8.37 -7.94 19.56
CA SER A 9 7.37 -8.18 20.59
C SER A 9 6.26 -7.13 20.66
N ASP A 10 6.45 -5.96 20.05
CA ASP A 10 5.49 -4.85 20.13
C ASP A 10 4.63 -4.68 18.86
N LEU A 11 4.79 -5.57 17.87
CA LEU A 11 3.96 -5.55 16.67
C LEU A 11 2.62 -6.26 16.96
N GLU A 12 1.55 -5.50 16.91
CA GLU A 12 0.21 -6.03 17.04
C GLU A 12 -0.10 -7.00 15.89
N ALA A 13 -0.63 -8.17 16.22
CA ALA A 13 -1.03 -9.18 15.27
C ALA A 13 -2.50 -9.56 15.42
N ALA A 14 -3.13 -9.96 14.32
CA ALA A 14 -4.44 -10.61 14.35
C ALA A 14 -4.34 -12.02 14.97
N PRO A 15 -5.47 -12.63 15.39
CA PRO A 15 -5.46 -13.97 15.99
C PRO A 15 -4.88 -15.07 15.09
N ASP A 16 -4.89 -14.88 13.77
CA ASP A 16 -4.28 -15.79 12.80
C ASP A 16 -2.77 -15.55 12.58
N GLY A 17 -2.16 -14.65 13.35
CA GLY A 17 -0.74 -14.30 13.24
C GLY A 17 -0.41 -13.23 12.19
N THR A 18 -1.40 -12.72 11.47
CA THR A 18 -1.18 -11.64 10.49
C THR A 18 -0.78 -10.36 11.22
N LEU A 19 0.39 -9.82 10.89
CA LEU A 19 0.86 -8.56 11.46
C LEU A 19 0.07 -7.37 10.89
N LEU A 20 -0.32 -6.43 11.74
CA LEU A 20 -1.03 -5.21 11.34
C LEU A 20 -0.11 -4.19 10.65
N ARG A 21 1.20 -4.38 10.76
CA ARG A 21 2.22 -3.56 10.11
C ARG A 21 3.35 -4.45 9.61
N ASP A 22 3.89 -4.12 8.43
CA ASP A 22 5.08 -4.79 7.93
C ASP A 22 6.30 -4.43 8.80
N PRO A 23 6.95 -5.40 9.46
CA PRO A 23 8.10 -5.14 10.32
C PRO A 23 9.33 -4.61 9.56
N ARG A 24 9.37 -4.80 8.24
CA ARG A 24 10.46 -4.31 7.38
C ARG A 24 10.37 -2.81 7.12
N ARG A 25 9.17 -2.20 7.34
CA ARG A 25 8.95 -0.78 7.10
C ARG A 25 9.14 0.03 8.39
N PRO A 26 9.90 1.14 8.33
CA PRO A 26 10.04 2.02 9.48
C PRO A 26 8.69 2.62 9.86
N GLU A 27 8.53 2.96 11.12
CA GLU A 27 7.34 3.67 11.59
C GLU A 27 7.29 5.08 11.00
N PRO A 28 6.20 5.45 10.31
CA PRO A 28 6.08 6.77 9.73
C PRO A 28 6.08 7.85 10.83
N ARG A 29 6.90 8.88 10.65
CA ARG A 29 6.97 10.02 11.56
C ARG A 29 6.60 11.29 10.83
N TYR A 30 5.71 12.07 11.45
CA TYR A 30 5.28 13.34 10.89
C TYR A 30 6.45 14.34 10.80
N SER A 31 6.72 14.83 9.60
CA SER A 31 7.76 15.82 9.35
C SER A 31 7.44 16.64 8.09
N LEU A 32 7.01 17.88 8.28
CA LEU A 32 6.75 18.81 7.19
C LEU A 32 8.01 19.16 6.39
N THR A 33 9.16 19.25 7.05
CA THR A 33 10.42 19.57 6.37
C THR A 33 10.86 18.48 5.42
N LYS A 34 10.73 17.20 5.84
CA LYS A 34 11.01 16.05 4.97
C LYS A 34 10.01 15.97 3.82
N ALA A 35 8.72 16.15 4.12
CA ALA A 35 7.67 16.15 3.08
C ALA A 35 7.94 17.23 2.02
N TYR A 36 8.31 18.42 2.41
CA TYR A 36 8.66 19.50 1.49
C TYR A 36 9.91 19.18 0.66
N GLY A 37 10.94 18.60 1.28
CA GLY A 37 12.14 18.13 0.58
C GLY A 37 11.79 17.10 -0.51
N HIS A 38 11.02 16.09 -0.18
CA HIS A 38 10.57 15.06 -1.15
C HIS A 38 9.64 15.64 -2.22
N PHE A 39 8.84 16.65 -1.89
CA PHE A 39 8.02 17.35 -2.87
C PHE A 39 8.87 18.13 -3.88
N ARG A 40 9.94 18.79 -3.42
CA ARG A 40 10.91 19.44 -4.31
C ARG A 40 11.58 18.44 -5.25
N ASP A 41 12.03 17.31 -4.70
CA ASP A 41 12.66 16.25 -5.49
C ASP A 41 11.69 15.72 -6.55
N LEU A 42 10.41 15.57 -6.22
CA LEU A 42 9.35 15.19 -7.16
C LEU A 42 9.17 16.23 -8.29
N LEU A 43 9.29 17.52 -7.98
CA LEU A 43 9.20 18.57 -9.02
C LEU A 43 10.39 18.56 -9.98
N GLU A 44 11.56 18.14 -9.50
CA GLU A 44 12.78 18.02 -10.31
C GLU A 44 12.74 16.76 -11.17
N ASP A 45 12.23 15.65 -10.65
CA ASP A 45 12.07 14.38 -11.37
C ASP A 45 10.65 13.83 -11.20
N LYS A 46 9.76 14.22 -12.09
CA LYS A 46 8.34 13.85 -12.07
C LYS A 46 8.08 12.39 -12.42
N GLU A 47 9.03 11.74 -13.07
CA GLU A 47 8.91 10.33 -13.45
C GLU A 47 9.27 9.38 -12.29
N GLU A 48 10.00 9.88 -11.29
CA GLU A 48 10.39 9.09 -10.13
C GLU A 48 9.29 9.07 -9.07
N THR A 49 8.42 8.06 -9.13
CA THR A 49 7.26 7.91 -8.24
C THR A 49 7.61 7.60 -6.79
N SER A 50 8.84 7.18 -6.50
CA SER A 50 9.28 6.90 -5.12
C SER A 50 9.18 8.13 -4.21
N HIS A 51 9.32 9.33 -4.76
CA HIS A 51 9.18 10.58 -4.01
C HIS A 51 7.77 10.76 -3.45
N VAL A 52 6.73 10.29 -4.16
CA VAL A 52 5.34 10.33 -3.68
C VAL A 52 5.16 9.48 -2.44
N PHE A 53 5.69 8.26 -2.44
CA PHE A 53 5.64 7.37 -1.26
C PHE A 53 6.37 7.98 -0.06
N LYS A 54 7.52 8.60 -0.26
CA LYS A 54 8.28 9.29 0.79
C LYS A 54 7.53 10.49 1.37
N ILE A 55 6.75 11.21 0.55
CA ILE A 55 5.87 12.28 1.04
C ILE A 55 4.79 11.68 1.97
N PHE A 56 4.13 10.59 1.59
CA PHE A 56 3.13 9.93 2.42
C PHE A 56 3.72 9.40 3.74
N GLU A 57 4.92 8.84 3.71
CA GLU A 57 5.63 8.40 4.92
C GLU A 57 5.96 9.57 5.86
N SER A 58 6.20 10.77 5.32
CA SER A 58 6.48 11.98 6.07
C SER A 58 5.24 12.68 6.61
N LEU A 59 4.05 12.33 6.11
CA LEU A 59 2.76 12.90 6.50
C LEU A 59 1.74 11.81 6.89
N PRO A 60 2.04 10.97 7.89
CA PRO A 60 1.13 9.89 8.28
C PRO A 60 -0.18 10.42 8.84
N SER A 61 -1.28 9.76 8.52
CA SER A 61 -2.59 10.05 9.08
C SER A 61 -2.70 9.50 10.50
N LYS A 62 -3.14 10.33 11.44
CA LYS A 62 -3.39 9.92 12.84
C LYS A 62 -4.51 8.88 12.96
N HIS A 63 -5.44 8.88 12.02
CA HIS A 63 -6.64 8.03 12.07
C HIS A 63 -6.51 6.73 11.29
N PHE A 64 -5.56 6.66 10.36
CA PHE A 64 -5.41 5.51 9.48
C PHE A 64 -5.06 4.22 10.23
N PRO A 65 -4.10 4.20 11.18
CA PRO A 65 -3.79 2.97 11.92
C PRO A 65 -4.99 2.39 12.67
N GLY A 66 -5.81 3.24 13.29
CA GLY A 66 -7.02 2.80 13.99
C GLY A 66 -8.08 2.22 13.06
N ARG A 67 -8.21 2.75 11.84
CA ARG A 67 -9.13 2.21 10.82
C ARG A 67 -8.64 0.85 10.30
N VAL A 68 -7.36 0.73 9.99
CA VAL A 68 -6.74 -0.53 9.55
C VAL A 68 -6.91 -1.60 10.62
N ARG A 69 -6.61 -1.27 11.88
CA ARG A 69 -6.78 -2.18 13.02
C ARG A 69 -8.23 -2.68 13.13
N ARG A 70 -9.20 -1.77 13.07
CA ARG A 70 -10.63 -2.11 13.18
C ARG A 70 -11.06 -3.06 12.06
N LEU A 71 -10.67 -2.79 10.81
CA LEU A 71 -10.99 -3.67 9.69
C LEU A 71 -10.29 -5.02 9.84
N THR A 72 -8.99 -5.02 10.12
CA THR A 72 -8.17 -6.23 10.18
C THR A 72 -8.63 -7.19 11.28
N LEU A 73 -9.07 -6.67 12.43
CA LEU A 73 -9.54 -7.47 13.56
C LEU A 73 -11.04 -7.81 13.51
N SER A 74 -11.78 -7.31 12.51
CA SER A 74 -13.19 -7.66 12.32
C SER A 74 -13.34 -9.03 11.66
N GLU A 75 -14.53 -9.63 11.78
CA GLU A 75 -14.90 -10.86 11.06
C GLU A 75 -14.75 -10.70 9.54
N GLU A 76 -15.15 -9.56 9.02
CA GLU A 76 -15.02 -9.24 7.59
C GLU A 76 -13.55 -9.18 7.16
N GLY A 77 -12.69 -8.54 7.95
CA GLY A 77 -11.25 -8.51 7.70
C GLY A 77 -10.62 -9.89 7.72
N GLU A 78 -11.02 -10.75 8.65
CA GLU A 78 -10.57 -12.15 8.70
C GLU A 78 -11.02 -12.92 7.46
N ARG A 79 -12.28 -12.78 7.07
CA ARG A 79 -12.83 -13.39 5.85
C ARG A 79 -12.05 -12.97 4.62
N LEU A 80 -11.79 -11.67 4.45
CA LEU A 80 -11.04 -11.13 3.32
C LEU A 80 -9.61 -11.68 3.28
N ARG A 81 -8.90 -11.72 4.40
CA ARG A 81 -7.53 -12.26 4.44
C ARG A 81 -7.46 -13.74 4.07
N LYS A 82 -8.50 -14.53 4.40
CA LYS A 82 -8.54 -15.97 4.13
C LYS A 82 -9.02 -16.31 2.73
N SER A 83 -9.92 -15.52 2.15
CA SER A 83 -10.65 -15.86 0.92
C SER A 83 -10.20 -15.07 -0.30
N GLU A 84 -9.58 -13.91 -0.12
CA GLU A 84 -9.24 -13.04 -1.23
C GLU A 84 -7.75 -13.15 -1.59
N PRO A 85 -7.43 -13.23 -2.89
CA PRO A 85 -6.05 -13.14 -3.35
C PRO A 85 -5.50 -11.71 -3.15
N PHE A 86 -4.21 -11.53 -3.37
CA PHE A 86 -3.61 -10.19 -3.36
C PHE A 86 -4.29 -9.27 -4.38
N LEU A 87 -4.59 -8.05 -3.97
CA LEU A 87 -5.28 -7.07 -4.81
C LEU A 87 -4.56 -6.83 -6.13
N SER A 88 -3.22 -6.77 -6.12
CA SER A 88 -2.42 -6.61 -7.35
C SER A 88 -2.66 -7.72 -8.36
N THR A 89 -2.85 -8.96 -7.92
CA THR A 89 -3.16 -10.10 -8.80
C THR A 89 -4.52 -9.92 -9.47
N ILE A 90 -5.53 -9.46 -8.73
CA ILE A 90 -6.87 -9.19 -9.28
C ILE A 90 -6.81 -8.04 -10.29
N LEU A 91 -6.09 -6.97 -9.94
CA LEU A 91 -6.03 -5.77 -10.77
C LEU A 91 -5.21 -5.96 -12.06
N ASP A 92 -4.26 -6.88 -12.08
CA ASP A 92 -3.48 -7.20 -13.27
C ASP A 92 -4.15 -8.25 -14.17
N ASP A 93 -5.23 -8.89 -13.72
CA ASP A 93 -6.05 -9.77 -14.54
C ASP A 93 -7.06 -8.99 -15.38
N HIS A 94 -6.55 -8.24 -16.36
CA HIS A 94 -7.38 -7.40 -17.23
C HIS A 94 -8.38 -8.23 -18.06
N GLU A 95 -8.07 -9.46 -18.39
CA GLU A 95 -9.00 -10.34 -19.10
C GLU A 95 -10.29 -10.56 -18.30
N THR A 96 -10.18 -10.83 -17.02
CA THR A 96 -11.33 -10.98 -16.13
C THR A 96 -12.03 -9.64 -15.87
N LEU A 97 -11.29 -8.55 -15.66
CA LEU A 97 -11.86 -7.22 -15.44
C LEU A 97 -12.67 -6.73 -16.65
N ARG A 98 -12.24 -7.07 -17.87
CA ARG A 98 -12.93 -6.67 -19.09
C ARG A 98 -14.23 -7.46 -19.36
N LYS A 99 -14.50 -8.53 -18.61
CA LYS A 99 -15.80 -9.21 -18.63
C LYS A 99 -16.91 -8.45 -17.92
N LEU A 100 -16.54 -7.45 -17.12
CA LEU A 100 -17.50 -6.53 -16.50
C LEU A 100 -18.12 -5.60 -17.55
N PRO A 101 -19.28 -4.99 -17.28
CA PRO A 101 -19.96 -4.14 -18.26
C PRO A 101 -19.09 -3.01 -18.82
N GLU A 102 -19.27 -2.70 -20.11
CA GLU A 102 -18.66 -1.51 -20.72
C GLU A 102 -19.06 -0.24 -19.96
N GLY A 103 -18.13 0.72 -19.86
CA GLY A 103 -18.31 1.94 -19.08
C GLY A 103 -18.14 1.75 -17.58
N SER A 104 -17.81 0.55 -17.10
CA SER A 104 -17.48 0.29 -15.69
C SER A 104 -16.13 0.89 -15.31
N VAL A 105 -15.92 1.09 -14.00
CA VAL A 105 -14.63 1.50 -13.45
C VAL A 105 -13.52 0.52 -13.85
N ALA A 106 -13.83 -0.78 -13.91
CA ALA A 106 -12.88 -1.81 -14.32
C ALA A 106 -12.35 -1.59 -15.74
N HIS A 107 -13.21 -1.24 -16.70
CA HIS A 107 -12.79 -0.92 -18.06
C HIS A 107 -11.93 0.35 -18.11
N ALA A 108 -12.35 1.42 -17.43
CA ALA A 108 -11.57 2.66 -17.34
C ALA A 108 -10.20 2.43 -16.71
N TYR A 109 -10.13 1.59 -15.68
CA TYR A 109 -8.87 1.19 -15.04
C TYR A 109 -7.94 0.45 -16.01
N CYS A 110 -8.45 -0.56 -16.73
CA CYS A 110 -7.68 -1.30 -17.71
C CYS A 110 -7.16 -0.38 -18.82
N ASP A 111 -8.01 0.49 -19.36
CA ASP A 111 -7.64 1.44 -20.41
C ASP A 111 -6.52 2.38 -19.94
N PHE A 112 -6.64 2.90 -18.73
CA PHE A 112 -5.61 3.76 -18.14
C PHE A 112 -4.29 3.01 -17.95
N MET A 113 -4.31 1.86 -17.29
CA MET A 113 -3.09 1.11 -16.98
C MET A 113 -2.37 0.66 -18.26
N GLU A 114 -3.11 0.21 -19.26
CA GLU A 114 -2.55 -0.22 -20.55
C GLU A 114 -1.98 0.97 -21.34
N SER A 115 -2.66 2.12 -21.35
CA SER A 115 -2.18 3.32 -22.05
C SER A 115 -0.90 3.88 -21.46
N GLU A 116 -0.74 3.79 -20.15
CA GLU A 116 0.45 4.27 -19.42
C GLU A 116 1.55 3.20 -19.27
N GLY A 117 1.29 1.97 -19.69
CA GLY A 117 2.24 0.85 -19.53
C GLY A 117 2.50 0.47 -18.08
N LEU A 118 1.49 0.63 -17.21
CA LEU A 118 1.57 0.37 -15.78
C LEU A 118 0.96 -0.98 -15.41
N THR A 119 1.45 -1.56 -14.32
CA THR A 119 0.86 -2.75 -13.69
C THR A 119 0.73 -2.53 -12.19
N ALA A 120 -0.27 -3.19 -11.57
CA ALA A 120 -0.43 -3.13 -10.12
C ALA A 120 0.77 -3.77 -9.39
N ALA A 121 1.29 -4.88 -9.91
CA ALA A 121 2.50 -5.50 -9.37
C ALA A 121 3.72 -4.58 -9.47
N GLY A 122 3.85 -3.79 -10.54
CA GLY A 122 4.90 -2.80 -10.71
C GLY A 122 4.84 -1.69 -9.67
N LEU A 123 3.64 -1.21 -9.35
CA LEU A 123 3.43 -0.20 -8.29
C LEU A 123 3.78 -0.74 -6.90
N VAL A 124 3.45 -2.00 -6.61
CA VAL A 124 3.84 -2.65 -5.35
C VAL A 124 5.36 -2.75 -5.25
N ALA A 125 6.02 -3.20 -6.31
CA ALA A 125 7.48 -3.28 -6.36
C ALA A 125 8.16 -1.91 -6.17
N GLU A 126 7.57 -0.85 -6.69
CA GLU A 126 8.07 0.52 -6.49
C GLU A 126 7.93 0.99 -5.04
N ALA A 127 6.82 0.65 -4.39
CA ALA A 127 6.61 0.97 -2.98
C ALA A 127 7.53 0.19 -2.01
N ASP A 128 8.10 -0.92 -2.47
CA ASP A 128 9.00 -1.77 -1.67
C ASP A 128 10.49 -1.37 -1.80
N LYS A 129 10.83 -0.41 -2.65
CA LYS A 129 12.18 0.16 -2.78
C LYS A 129 12.50 1.11 -1.63
#